data_9adad2b40de21fc340f89bc3e3af0501
#
_entry.id   9adad2b40de21fc340f89bc3e3af0501
#
_cell.length_a   1.000
_cell.length_b   1.000
_cell.length_c   1.000
_cell.angle_alpha   90.00
_cell.angle_beta   90.00
_cell.angle_gamma   90.00
#
_symmetry.space_group_name_H-M   'P 1'
#
loop_
_entity.id
_entity.type
_entity.pdbx_description
1 polymer ?
#
loop_
_entity_poly.entity_id
_entity_poly.type
_entity_poly.pdbx_seq_one_letter_code
_entity_poly.pdbx_strand_id
1 'polypeptide(L)'
;MMKVVAVLLCVAIVVILGVWAIKNKVKKFSRDVFGTDNIVDGIHRQADLAAETPKSVSSMTRLMEPQIMRDFPDFSWEEFKHRAENMLTSALLAITNGDVTKIWNASDAVKEQIRNRIEDNEAAGICENYEQIKIHQTEISNYHKEKGTCVITIQSAVEYFYSKVRDGKVIDGSKERKTQTKYNTE
;
A
#
# COMPACT_ATOMS: atom_id res chain seq x y z
N MET A 1 18.78 48.98 -27.08
CA MET A 1 18.98 48.53 -25.70
C MET A 1 17.72 48.53 -24.86
N MET A 2 16.91 49.60 -24.82
CA MET A 2 15.66 49.66 -24.01
C MET A 2 14.64 48.52 -24.26
N LYS A 3 14.43 48.11 -25.54
CA LYS A 3 13.46 47.04 -25.87
C LYS A 3 13.87 45.67 -25.33
N VAL A 4 15.17 45.37 -25.31
CA VAL A 4 15.68 44.08 -24.77
C VAL A 4 15.55 44.03 -23.26
N VAL A 5 15.79 45.12 -22.55
CA VAL A 5 15.63 45.25 -21.11
C VAL A 5 14.15 45.06 -20.70
N ALA A 6 13.23 45.67 -21.48
CA ALA A 6 11.78 45.52 -21.22
C ALA A 6 11.31 44.06 -21.39
N VAL A 7 11.78 43.35 -22.41
CA VAL A 7 11.44 41.92 -22.61
C VAL A 7 11.98 41.05 -21.48
N LEU A 8 13.23 41.26 -21.05
CA LEU A 8 13.82 40.54 -19.92
C LEU A 8 13.05 40.78 -18.62
N LEU A 9 12.60 42.02 -18.39
CA LEU A 9 11.78 42.35 -17.20
C LEU A 9 10.42 41.67 -17.24
N CYS A 10 9.75 41.62 -18.39
CA CYS A 10 8.48 40.89 -18.54
C CYS A 10 8.66 39.40 -18.31
N VAL A 11 9.70 38.76 -18.81
CA VAL A 11 9.99 37.35 -18.59
C VAL A 11 10.24 37.07 -17.10
N ALA A 12 11.02 37.94 -16.44
CA ALA A 12 11.28 37.79 -14.99
C ALA A 12 9.98 37.87 -14.16
N ILE A 13 9.09 38.81 -14.49
CA ILE A 13 7.79 38.93 -13.81
C ILE A 13 6.92 37.68 -14.00
N VAL A 14 6.86 37.14 -15.22
CA VAL A 14 6.09 35.92 -15.52
C VAL A 14 6.63 34.72 -14.74
N VAL A 15 7.95 34.58 -14.65
CA VAL A 15 8.59 33.51 -13.88
C VAL A 15 8.28 33.66 -12.38
N ILE A 16 8.39 34.87 -11.83
CA ILE A 16 8.09 35.13 -10.41
C ILE A 16 6.63 34.83 -10.11
N LEU A 17 5.69 35.25 -10.94
CA LEU A 17 4.27 34.98 -10.80
C LEU A 17 3.95 33.47 -10.91
N GLY A 18 4.63 32.78 -11.83
CA GLY A 18 4.51 31.34 -11.98
C GLY A 18 4.97 30.57 -10.73
N VAL A 19 6.14 30.92 -10.21
CA VAL A 19 6.68 30.32 -8.97
C VAL A 19 5.77 30.62 -7.77
N TRP A 20 5.25 31.83 -7.67
CA TRP A 20 4.34 32.22 -6.60
C TRP A 20 3.00 31.44 -6.66
N ALA A 21 2.45 31.28 -7.88
CA ALA A 21 1.21 30.51 -8.08
C ALA A 21 1.39 29.01 -7.73
N ILE A 22 2.55 28.42 -8.10
CA ILE A 22 2.89 27.04 -7.76
C ILE A 22 3.04 26.89 -6.23
N LYS A 23 3.78 27.78 -5.58
CA LYS A 23 3.94 27.78 -4.12
C LYS A 23 2.59 27.88 -3.39
N ASN A 24 1.68 28.72 -3.86
CA ASN A 24 0.36 28.85 -3.26
C ASN A 24 -0.52 27.60 -3.44
N LYS A 25 -0.45 26.95 -4.62
CA LYS A 25 -1.16 25.69 -4.86
C LYS A 25 -0.61 24.55 -3.99
N VAL A 26 0.71 24.43 -3.88
CA VAL A 26 1.38 23.45 -3.03
C VAL A 26 1.05 23.70 -1.56
N LYS A 27 1.06 24.94 -1.11
CA LYS A 27 0.71 25.32 0.26
C LYS A 27 -0.77 25.01 0.58
N LYS A 28 -1.68 25.29 -0.36
CA LYS A 28 -3.11 24.96 -0.21
C LYS A 28 -3.30 23.43 -0.13
N PHE A 29 -2.68 22.68 -1.03
CA PHE A 29 -2.74 21.21 -1.02
C PHE A 29 -2.18 20.62 0.28
N SER A 30 -1.03 21.13 0.76
CA SER A 30 -0.44 20.70 2.03
C SER A 30 -1.35 20.96 3.23
N ARG A 31 -2.02 22.12 3.24
CA ARG A 31 -2.98 22.45 4.28
C ARG A 31 -4.23 21.60 4.25
N ASP A 32 -4.76 21.32 3.05
CA ASP A 32 -5.97 20.52 2.87
C ASP A 32 -5.74 19.03 3.21
N VAL A 33 -4.53 18.49 2.95
CA VAL A 33 -4.20 17.06 3.17
C VAL A 33 -3.55 16.82 4.53
N PHE A 34 -2.64 17.68 4.96
CA PHE A 34 -1.82 17.46 6.16
C PHE A 34 -2.09 18.46 7.30
N GLY A 35 -2.94 19.46 7.06
CA GLY A 35 -3.23 20.51 8.03
C GLY A 35 -2.04 21.44 8.33
N THR A 36 -0.98 21.42 7.51
CA THR A 36 0.24 22.21 7.65
C THR A 36 0.55 22.97 6.37
N ASP A 37 1.25 24.09 6.49
CA ASP A 37 1.64 24.92 5.35
C ASP A 37 2.81 24.34 4.52
N ASN A 38 3.46 23.27 5.06
CA ASN A 38 4.64 22.64 4.47
C ASN A 38 4.44 21.13 4.36
N ILE A 39 4.58 20.58 3.14
CA ILE A 39 4.42 19.13 2.89
C ILE A 39 5.40 18.29 3.71
N VAL A 40 6.66 18.76 3.86
CA VAL A 40 7.69 18.04 4.61
C VAL A 40 7.33 17.92 6.09
N ASP A 41 6.86 19.01 6.70
CA ASP A 41 6.41 19.02 8.09
C ASP A 41 5.14 18.17 8.29
N GLY A 42 4.25 18.15 7.28
CA GLY A 42 3.06 17.27 7.27
C GLY A 42 3.43 15.80 7.26
N ILE A 43 4.39 15.40 6.44
CA ILE A 43 4.89 14.01 6.36
C ILE A 43 5.60 13.62 7.66
N HIS A 44 6.46 14.48 8.20
CA HIS A 44 7.14 14.23 9.49
C HIS A 44 6.13 14.09 10.62
N ARG A 45 5.15 14.99 10.71
CA ARG A 45 4.12 14.92 11.73
C ARG A 45 3.26 13.65 11.65
N GLN A 46 2.94 13.19 10.44
CA GLN A 46 2.25 11.90 10.25
C GLN A 46 3.15 10.72 10.64
N ALA A 47 4.44 10.77 10.31
CA ALA A 47 5.40 9.74 10.70
C ALA A 47 5.59 9.70 12.23
N ASP A 48 5.66 10.86 12.89
CA ASP A 48 5.78 10.98 14.34
C ASP A 48 4.50 10.48 15.05
N LEU A 49 3.31 10.88 14.56
CA LEU A 49 2.03 10.38 15.07
C LEU A 49 1.87 8.86 14.87
N ALA A 50 2.39 8.31 13.77
CA ALA A 50 2.41 6.87 13.53
C ALA A 50 3.42 6.14 14.44
N ALA A 51 4.52 6.82 14.84
CA ALA A 51 5.51 6.29 15.77
C ALA A 51 5.07 6.38 17.24
N GLU A 52 4.32 7.44 17.60
CA GLU A 52 3.76 7.66 18.95
C GLU A 52 2.48 6.88 19.21
N THR A 53 1.75 6.44 18.16
CA THR A 53 0.62 5.53 18.35
C THR A 53 1.18 4.22 18.92
N PRO A 54 0.83 3.84 20.16
CA PRO A 54 1.25 2.55 20.69
C PRO A 54 0.85 1.49 19.67
N LYS A 55 1.72 0.49 19.45
CA LYS A 55 1.40 -0.72 18.68
C LYS A 55 0.26 -1.50 19.40
N SER A 56 -0.86 -0.82 19.58
CA SER A 56 -2.04 -1.41 20.18
C SER A 56 -2.61 -2.36 19.14
N VAL A 57 -2.82 -3.59 19.53
CA VAL A 57 -3.77 -4.47 18.85
C VAL A 57 -4.97 -3.62 18.49
N SER A 58 -5.31 -3.55 17.21
CA SER A 58 -6.42 -2.74 16.71
C SER A 58 -7.65 -2.93 17.60
N SER A 59 -8.39 -1.88 17.81
CA SER A 59 -9.63 -1.94 18.57
C SER A 59 -10.59 -3.00 18.00
N MET A 60 -10.56 -3.21 16.69
CA MET A 60 -11.37 -4.23 16.01
C MET A 60 -10.92 -5.66 16.35
N THR A 61 -9.61 -5.93 16.35
CA THR A 61 -9.09 -7.24 16.78
C THR A 61 -9.52 -7.54 18.22
N ARG A 62 -9.42 -6.59 19.15
CA ARG A 62 -9.87 -6.77 20.53
C ARG A 62 -11.36 -7.05 20.68
N LEU A 63 -12.18 -6.51 19.79
CA LEU A 63 -13.64 -6.73 19.80
C LEU A 63 -14.01 -8.08 19.17
N MET A 64 -13.32 -8.47 18.09
CA MET A 64 -13.67 -9.65 17.29
C MET A 64 -13.05 -10.93 17.84
N GLU A 65 -11.84 -10.89 18.35
CA GLU A 65 -11.14 -12.07 18.88
C GLU A 65 -11.94 -12.84 19.95
N PRO A 66 -12.55 -12.22 20.97
CA PRO A 66 -13.38 -12.93 21.94
C PRO A 66 -14.65 -13.54 21.32
N GLN A 67 -15.14 -12.97 20.21
CA GLN A 67 -16.30 -13.54 19.50
C GLN A 67 -15.88 -14.77 18.71
N ILE A 68 -14.73 -14.70 18.03
CA ILE A 68 -14.17 -15.84 17.31
C ILE A 68 -13.85 -16.99 18.27
N MET A 69 -13.22 -16.71 19.41
CA MET A 69 -12.89 -17.71 20.43
C MET A 69 -14.13 -18.38 21.04
N ARG A 70 -15.27 -17.71 21.11
CA ARG A 70 -16.53 -18.34 21.53
C ARG A 70 -17.05 -19.35 20.52
N ASP A 71 -16.90 -19.04 19.22
CA ASP A 71 -17.31 -19.93 18.13
C ASP A 71 -16.27 -21.03 17.87
N PHE A 72 -14.99 -20.75 18.12
CA PHE A 72 -13.82 -21.61 17.90
C PHE A 72 -12.89 -21.53 19.11
N PRO A 73 -13.07 -22.38 20.14
CA PRO A 73 -12.25 -22.32 21.37
C PRO A 73 -10.76 -22.50 21.17
N ASP A 74 -10.36 -23.25 20.12
CA ASP A 74 -8.95 -23.49 19.76
C ASP A 74 -8.35 -22.40 18.86
N PHE A 75 -9.08 -21.30 18.59
CA PHE A 75 -8.57 -20.21 17.77
C PHE A 75 -7.43 -19.48 18.47
N SER A 76 -6.29 -19.37 17.79
CA SER A 76 -5.15 -18.56 18.20
C SER A 76 -4.94 -17.42 17.20
N TRP A 77 -5.10 -16.19 17.67
CA TRP A 77 -4.88 -15.01 16.83
C TRP A 77 -3.46 -14.96 16.27
N GLU A 78 -2.46 -15.24 17.09
CA GLU A 78 -1.05 -15.19 16.66
C GLU A 78 -0.74 -16.21 15.55
N GLU A 79 -1.22 -17.43 15.67
CA GLU A 79 -1.05 -18.45 14.62
C GLU A 79 -1.81 -18.08 13.35
N PHE A 80 -3.03 -17.60 13.48
CA PHE A 80 -3.86 -17.19 12.34
C PHE A 80 -3.23 -16.00 11.60
N LYS A 81 -2.75 -15.01 12.34
CA LYS A 81 -2.02 -13.86 11.83
C LYS A 81 -0.78 -14.28 11.02
N HIS A 82 0.06 -15.15 11.58
CA HIS A 82 1.23 -15.65 10.88
C HIS A 82 0.87 -16.40 9.60
N ARG A 83 -0.18 -17.19 9.61
CA ARG A 83 -0.67 -17.88 8.40
C ARG A 83 -1.12 -16.90 7.34
N ALA A 84 -1.87 -15.86 7.71
CA ALA A 84 -2.33 -14.83 6.78
C ALA A 84 -1.16 -14.01 6.19
N GLU A 85 -0.19 -13.62 7.02
CA GLU A 85 1.01 -12.92 6.59
C GLU A 85 1.85 -13.74 5.62
N ASN A 86 2.03 -15.03 5.90
CA ASN A 86 2.75 -15.95 5.01
C ASN A 86 2.00 -16.16 3.68
N MET A 87 0.67 -16.30 3.72
CA MET A 87 -0.15 -16.43 2.53
C MET A 87 -0.03 -15.17 1.65
N LEU A 88 -0.18 -13.98 2.23
CA LEU A 88 -0.07 -12.72 1.49
C LEU A 88 1.32 -12.55 0.89
N THR A 89 2.38 -12.80 1.67
CA THR A 89 3.76 -12.72 1.18
C THR A 89 4.01 -13.69 0.03
N SER A 90 3.57 -14.96 0.17
CA SER A 90 3.73 -15.97 -0.88
C SER A 90 2.94 -15.63 -2.15
N ALA A 91 1.77 -14.99 -2.01
CA ALA A 91 0.96 -14.52 -3.14
C ALA A 91 1.66 -13.40 -3.93
N LEU A 92 2.22 -12.41 -3.24
CA LEU A 92 2.99 -11.33 -3.87
C LEU A 92 4.26 -11.86 -4.56
N LEU A 93 4.98 -12.79 -3.92
CA LEU A 93 6.15 -13.44 -4.50
C LEU A 93 5.79 -14.36 -5.68
N ALA A 94 4.60 -14.98 -5.69
CA ALA A 94 4.13 -15.79 -6.81
C ALA A 94 3.94 -14.94 -8.07
N ILE A 95 3.42 -13.72 -7.94
CA ILE A 95 3.31 -12.77 -9.06
C ILE A 95 4.71 -12.41 -9.60
N THR A 96 5.65 -12.11 -8.70
CA THR A 96 7.03 -11.77 -9.08
C THR A 96 7.74 -12.91 -9.80
N ASN A 97 7.51 -14.15 -9.36
CA ASN A 97 8.21 -15.34 -9.87
C ASN A 97 7.45 -16.04 -11.01
N GLY A 98 6.23 -15.63 -11.34
CA GLY A 98 5.37 -16.30 -12.31
C GLY A 98 4.94 -17.71 -11.89
N ASP A 99 4.87 -18.02 -10.58
CA ASP A 99 4.66 -19.40 -10.10
C ASP A 99 3.62 -19.46 -8.98
N VAL A 100 2.38 -19.78 -9.33
CA VAL A 100 1.26 -19.93 -8.41
C VAL A 100 1.35 -21.16 -7.50
N THR A 101 2.20 -22.14 -7.82
CA THR A 101 2.30 -23.36 -7.02
C THR A 101 2.90 -23.12 -5.64
N LYS A 102 3.61 -22.00 -5.49
CA LYS A 102 4.26 -21.58 -4.24
C LYS A 102 3.37 -20.77 -3.32
N ILE A 103 2.12 -20.50 -3.73
CA ILE A 103 1.19 -19.79 -2.84
C ILE A 103 0.75 -20.73 -1.74
N TRP A 104 1.13 -20.34 -0.52
CA TRP A 104 0.86 -21.14 0.64
C TRP A 104 -0.58 -20.94 1.14
N ASN A 105 -1.32 -22.04 1.32
CA ASN A 105 -2.61 -22.09 2.00
C ASN A 105 -3.74 -21.21 1.41
N ALA A 106 -3.63 -20.82 0.12
CA ALA A 106 -4.67 -20.06 -0.57
C ALA A 106 -5.71 -20.98 -1.21
N SER A 107 -6.95 -20.49 -1.33
CA SER A 107 -8.01 -21.16 -2.06
C SER A 107 -7.69 -21.24 -3.58
N ASP A 108 -8.34 -22.19 -4.26
CA ASP A 108 -8.17 -22.31 -5.71
C ASP A 108 -8.65 -21.06 -6.44
N ALA A 109 -9.67 -20.37 -5.93
CA ALA A 109 -10.15 -19.10 -6.48
C ALA A 109 -9.07 -18.01 -6.43
N VAL A 110 -8.35 -17.87 -5.32
CA VAL A 110 -7.23 -16.91 -5.18
C VAL A 110 -6.08 -17.30 -6.09
N LYS A 111 -5.71 -18.58 -6.16
CA LYS A 111 -4.67 -19.07 -7.06
C LYS A 111 -5.00 -18.80 -8.52
N GLU A 112 -6.26 -18.95 -8.90
CA GLU A 112 -6.74 -18.67 -10.26
C GLU A 112 -6.67 -17.17 -10.60
N GLN A 113 -7.07 -16.30 -9.68
CA GLN A 113 -6.94 -14.85 -9.88
C GLN A 113 -5.47 -14.43 -10.08
N ILE A 114 -4.56 -15.01 -9.30
CA ILE A 114 -3.13 -14.71 -9.42
C ILE A 114 -2.56 -15.29 -10.73
N ARG A 115 -2.97 -16.49 -11.13
CA ARG A 115 -2.58 -17.09 -12.42
C ARG A 115 -3.01 -16.19 -13.58
N ASN A 116 -4.26 -15.79 -13.63
CA ASN A 116 -4.77 -14.90 -14.67
C ASN A 116 -3.96 -13.59 -14.75
N ARG A 117 -3.61 -13.02 -13.59
CA ARG A 117 -2.75 -11.82 -13.53
C ARG A 117 -1.35 -12.06 -14.09
N ILE A 118 -0.75 -13.21 -13.81
CA ILE A 118 0.55 -13.58 -14.33
C ILE A 118 0.48 -13.76 -15.85
N GLU A 119 -0.53 -14.49 -16.36
CA GLU A 119 -0.76 -14.71 -17.79
C GLU A 119 -1.01 -13.41 -18.55
N ASP A 120 -1.83 -12.49 -17.99
CA ASP A 120 -2.06 -11.16 -18.57
C ASP A 120 -0.78 -10.33 -18.65
N ASN A 121 0.06 -10.39 -17.62
CA ASN A 121 1.34 -9.70 -17.59
C ASN A 121 2.30 -10.30 -18.64
N GLU A 122 2.40 -11.62 -18.72
CA GLU A 122 3.22 -12.31 -19.71
C GLU A 122 2.78 -12.00 -21.15
N ALA A 123 1.48 -12.05 -21.42
CA ALA A 123 0.91 -11.71 -22.73
C ALA A 123 1.20 -10.24 -23.11
N ALA A 124 1.29 -9.35 -22.14
CA ALA A 124 1.61 -7.94 -22.33
C ALA A 124 3.12 -7.65 -22.35
N GLY A 125 3.99 -8.65 -22.15
CA GLY A 125 5.44 -8.48 -21.99
C GLY A 125 5.84 -7.68 -20.74
N ILE A 126 5.04 -7.79 -19.66
CA ILE A 126 5.24 -7.06 -18.41
C ILE A 126 5.85 -8.00 -17.36
N CYS A 127 6.93 -7.56 -16.72
CA CYS A 127 7.44 -8.16 -15.49
C CYS A 127 6.95 -7.32 -14.30
N GLU A 128 6.17 -7.93 -13.41
CA GLU A 128 5.66 -7.28 -12.21
C GLU A 128 6.44 -7.77 -10.99
N ASN A 129 7.08 -6.87 -10.26
CA ASN A 129 8.00 -7.21 -9.19
C ASN A 129 7.55 -6.61 -7.86
N TYR A 130 7.61 -7.45 -6.82
CA TYR A 130 7.49 -7.08 -5.42
C TYR A 130 8.76 -7.50 -4.69
N GLU A 131 9.52 -6.54 -4.17
CA GLU A 131 10.81 -6.79 -3.52
C GLU A 131 10.82 -6.26 -2.09
N GLN A 132 11.58 -6.90 -1.20
CA GLN A 132 11.72 -6.51 0.21
C GLN A 132 10.38 -6.31 0.92
N ILE A 133 9.46 -7.25 0.74
CA ILE A 133 8.13 -7.21 1.33
C ILE A 133 8.25 -7.23 2.87
N LYS A 134 7.65 -6.25 3.52
CA LYS A 134 7.60 -6.12 4.97
C LYS A 134 6.17 -5.83 5.42
N ILE A 135 5.63 -6.70 6.27
CA ILE A 135 4.33 -6.49 6.90
C ILE A 135 4.56 -5.75 8.22
N HIS A 136 3.93 -4.61 8.39
CA HIS A 136 4.07 -3.75 9.58
C HIS A 136 2.99 -4.01 10.60
N GLN A 137 1.76 -4.23 10.13
CA GLN A 137 0.60 -4.41 10.98
C GLN A 137 -0.38 -5.35 10.30
N THR A 138 -0.94 -6.27 11.08
CA THR A 138 -2.01 -7.17 10.66
C THR A 138 -3.08 -7.17 11.74
N GLU A 139 -4.33 -6.97 11.34
CA GLU A 139 -5.45 -6.84 12.26
C GLU A 139 -6.71 -7.49 11.70
N ILE A 140 -7.60 -7.96 12.57
CA ILE A 140 -8.93 -8.39 12.17
C ILE A 140 -9.76 -7.14 11.87
N SER A 141 -10.26 -7.01 10.66
CA SER A 141 -11.12 -5.90 10.25
C SER A 141 -12.60 -6.26 10.29
N ASN A 142 -12.94 -7.54 10.09
CA ASN A 142 -14.31 -8.02 10.17
C ASN A 142 -14.37 -9.51 10.55
N TYR A 143 -15.46 -9.90 11.19
CA TYR A 143 -15.83 -11.29 11.46
C TYR A 143 -17.32 -11.45 11.30
N HIS A 144 -17.77 -12.43 10.54
CA HIS A 144 -19.17 -12.78 10.46
C HIS A 144 -19.34 -14.30 10.30
N LYS A 145 -20.47 -14.79 10.77
CA LYS A 145 -20.87 -16.20 10.68
C LYS A 145 -22.23 -16.28 10.01
N GLU A 146 -22.31 -17.00 8.93
CA GLU A 146 -23.54 -17.20 8.20
C GLU A 146 -23.67 -18.68 7.76
N LYS A 147 -24.81 -19.32 8.10
CA LYS A 147 -25.18 -20.67 7.64
C LYS A 147 -24.08 -21.74 7.77
N GLY A 148 -23.31 -21.68 8.85
CA GLY A 148 -22.24 -22.65 9.12
C GLY A 148 -20.88 -22.29 8.51
N THR A 149 -20.78 -21.19 7.77
CA THR A 149 -19.52 -20.64 7.28
C THR A 149 -19.10 -19.47 8.15
N CYS A 150 -17.81 -19.39 8.46
CA CYS A 150 -17.21 -18.25 9.15
C CYS A 150 -16.25 -17.55 8.22
N VAL A 151 -16.33 -16.22 8.20
CA VAL A 151 -15.43 -15.39 7.43
C VAL A 151 -14.75 -14.41 8.38
N ILE A 152 -13.42 -14.44 8.36
CA ILE A 152 -12.57 -13.50 9.08
C ILE A 152 -11.84 -12.67 8.04
N THR A 153 -12.16 -11.38 7.96
CA THR A 153 -11.44 -10.44 7.09
C THR A 153 -10.29 -9.82 7.85
N ILE A 154 -9.09 -9.92 7.29
CA ILE A 154 -7.86 -9.38 7.86
C ILE A 154 -7.41 -8.20 7.00
N GLN A 155 -6.96 -7.14 7.65
CA GLN A 155 -6.28 -6.03 6.98
C GLN A 155 -4.80 -6.05 7.34
N SER A 156 -3.93 -6.11 6.33
CA SER A 156 -2.47 -6.09 6.49
C SER A 156 -1.88 -4.84 5.84
N ALA A 157 -1.12 -4.05 6.62
CA ALA A 157 -0.32 -2.93 6.11
C ALA A 157 1.04 -3.45 5.68
N VAL A 158 1.34 -3.34 4.39
CA VAL A 158 2.53 -3.91 3.75
C VAL A 158 3.35 -2.84 3.08
N GLU A 159 4.66 -2.90 3.23
CA GLU A 159 5.65 -2.07 2.57
C GLU A 159 6.52 -2.93 1.66
N TYR A 160 6.78 -2.48 0.45
CA TYR A 160 7.62 -3.17 -0.53
C TYR A 160 8.13 -2.20 -1.59
N PHE A 161 9.14 -2.59 -2.36
CA PHE A 161 9.43 -1.97 -3.65
C PHE A 161 8.57 -2.62 -4.72
N TYR A 162 7.83 -1.82 -5.45
CA TYR A 162 6.94 -2.26 -6.50
C TYR A 162 7.34 -1.67 -7.84
N SER A 163 7.46 -2.51 -8.87
CA SER A 163 7.68 -2.04 -10.22
C SER A 163 7.06 -2.96 -11.26
N LYS A 164 6.45 -2.36 -12.29
CA LYS A 164 6.16 -3.04 -13.56
C LYS A 164 7.17 -2.60 -14.60
N VAL A 165 7.77 -3.57 -15.27
CA VAL A 165 8.80 -3.37 -16.27
C VAL A 165 8.34 -3.96 -17.60
N ARG A 166 8.45 -3.18 -18.70
CA ARG A 166 8.26 -3.64 -20.06
C ARG A 166 9.44 -3.17 -20.90
N ASP A 167 10.03 -4.06 -21.70
CA ASP A 167 11.20 -3.78 -22.56
C ASP A 167 12.35 -3.09 -21.80
N GLY A 168 12.59 -3.54 -20.55
CA GLY A 168 13.65 -2.99 -19.69
C GLY A 168 13.32 -1.62 -19.05
N LYS A 169 12.15 -1.02 -19.34
CA LYS A 169 11.74 0.28 -18.80
C LYS A 169 10.67 0.09 -17.74
N VAL A 170 10.80 0.83 -16.64
CA VAL A 170 9.76 0.90 -15.60
C VAL A 170 8.58 1.67 -16.17
N ILE A 171 7.41 1.04 -16.28
CA ILE A 171 6.17 1.63 -16.78
C ILE A 171 5.20 2.00 -15.65
N ASP A 172 5.39 1.41 -14.45
CA ASP A 172 4.61 1.70 -13.25
C ASP A 172 5.42 1.39 -12.00
N GLY A 173 5.18 2.14 -10.92
CA GLY A 173 5.90 1.99 -9.67
C GLY A 173 7.31 2.55 -9.65
N SER A 174 8.18 2.03 -8.78
CA SER A 174 9.57 2.46 -8.64
C SER A 174 10.42 1.38 -8.00
N LYS A 175 11.64 1.17 -8.50
CA LYS A 175 12.65 0.30 -7.89
C LYS A 175 13.39 0.94 -6.71
N GLU A 176 13.27 2.26 -6.55
CA GLU A 176 14.02 3.04 -5.56
C GLU A 176 13.15 3.57 -4.42
N ARG A 177 11.83 3.62 -4.63
CA ARG A 177 10.88 4.11 -3.62
C ARG A 177 9.98 3.00 -3.14
N LYS A 178 9.84 2.89 -1.84
CA LYS A 178 8.93 1.96 -1.20
C LYS A 178 7.49 2.42 -1.38
N THR A 179 6.62 1.45 -1.59
CA THR A 179 5.17 1.62 -1.63
C THR A 179 4.58 1.01 -0.38
N GLN A 180 3.62 1.69 0.23
CA GLN A 180 2.83 1.16 1.34
C GLN A 180 1.39 0.96 0.89
N THR A 181 0.87 -0.22 1.14
CA THR A 181 -0.49 -0.60 0.73
C THR A 181 -1.16 -1.42 1.83
N LYS A 182 -2.48 -1.28 1.94
CA LYS A 182 -3.30 -2.14 2.80
C LYS A 182 -3.97 -3.20 1.96
N TYR A 183 -3.81 -4.45 2.36
CA TYR A 183 -4.47 -5.61 1.75
C TYR A 183 -5.55 -6.13 2.69
N ASN A 184 -6.71 -6.46 2.12
CA ASN A 184 -7.74 -7.22 2.81
C ASN A 184 -7.69 -8.66 2.29
N THR A 185 -7.67 -9.62 3.22
CA THR A 185 -7.69 -11.07 2.95
C THR A 185 -8.81 -11.73 3.72
N GLU A 186 -9.50 -12.69 3.12
CA GLU A 186 -10.59 -13.48 3.70
C GLU A 186 -10.27 -14.96 3.64
#